data_0aaf3dfa15dfcc710278a2555c2126bc
#
_entry.id   0aaf3dfa15dfcc710278a2555c2126bc
#
_cell.length_a   1.000
_cell.length_b   1.000
_cell.length_c   1.000
_cell.angle_alpha   90.00
_cell.angle_beta   90.00
_cell.angle_gamma   90.00
#
_symmetry.space_group_name_H-M   'P 1'
#
loop_
_entity.id
_entity.type
_entity.pdbx_description
1 polymer ?
#
loop_
_entity_poly.entity_id
_entity_poly.type
_entity_poly.pdbx_seq_one_letter_code
_entity_poly.pdbx_strand_id
1 'polypeptide(L)'
;MDVAVIGTGYPEIIGLLEDLSAINKDLKFIGFLDDNPNNNSRKLYGNKIIGKLNWIKHHKDVYVINSIFRNPYSREQVTLKLKEFGAKFFTFIHPSASYKYASIGEGSIICRNCILEPGVSIGEQSVILHNTVISHDSKIGKYNFIGNNVTIQGKNLIGDYVTISAGSSTCPNCEIMEGSLIGINSFINKNIPERCILGSPPSRIIKTNQKFPELNKYIN
;
A
#
# COMPACT_ATOMS: atom_id res chain seq x y z
N MET A 1 -9.04 -12.68 16.87
CA MET A 1 -9.06 -11.29 16.39
C MET A 1 -9.72 -11.28 15.02
N ASP A 2 -10.84 -10.60 14.89
CA ASP A 2 -11.59 -10.52 13.64
C ASP A 2 -11.04 -9.41 12.74
N VAL A 3 -10.88 -9.73 11.44
CA VAL A 3 -10.35 -8.80 10.44
C VAL A 3 -11.32 -8.73 9.25
N ALA A 4 -11.73 -7.52 8.87
CA ALA A 4 -12.48 -7.25 7.66
C ALA A 4 -11.59 -6.55 6.62
N VAL A 5 -11.84 -6.80 5.34
CA VAL A 5 -11.11 -6.17 4.23
C VAL A 5 -11.98 -5.11 3.57
N ILE A 6 -11.43 -3.93 3.36
CA ILE A 6 -12.10 -2.81 2.71
C ILE A 6 -11.83 -2.84 1.22
N GLY A 7 -12.92 -2.91 0.43
CA GLY A 7 -12.85 -2.98 -1.02
C GLY A 7 -12.58 -4.38 -1.56
N THR A 8 -13.01 -4.61 -2.78
CA THR A 8 -12.96 -5.92 -3.45
C THR A 8 -12.00 -5.95 -4.64
N GLY A 9 -11.22 -4.88 -4.81
CA GLY A 9 -10.36 -4.69 -5.99
C GLY A 9 -9.05 -5.48 -5.98
N TYR A 10 -8.66 -6.04 -4.84
CA TYR A 10 -7.43 -6.84 -4.69
C TYR A 10 -7.73 -8.18 -4.01
N PRO A 11 -8.24 -9.15 -4.75
CA PRO A 11 -8.70 -10.42 -4.18
C PRO A 11 -7.58 -11.29 -3.61
N GLU A 12 -6.34 -11.08 -4.02
CA GLU A 12 -5.17 -11.83 -3.51
C GLU A 12 -4.97 -11.65 -2.00
N ILE A 13 -5.52 -10.59 -1.42
CA ILE A 13 -5.49 -10.37 0.03
C ILE A 13 -6.08 -11.57 0.81
N ILE A 14 -7.00 -12.33 0.21
CA ILE A 14 -7.59 -13.53 0.82
C ILE A 14 -6.51 -14.57 1.06
N GLY A 15 -5.76 -14.93 0.00
CA GLY A 15 -4.67 -15.90 0.13
C GLY A 15 -3.55 -15.44 1.08
N LEU A 16 -3.30 -14.13 1.15
CA LEU A 16 -2.36 -13.56 2.11
C LEU A 16 -2.85 -13.73 3.55
N LEU A 17 -4.15 -13.54 3.79
CA LEU A 17 -4.77 -13.73 5.10
C LEU A 17 -4.86 -15.20 5.49
N GLU A 18 -5.10 -16.10 4.54
CA GLU A 18 -5.08 -17.55 4.75
C GLU A 18 -3.69 -18.02 5.22
N ASP A 19 -2.63 -17.56 4.55
CA ASP A 19 -1.25 -17.86 4.94
C ASP A 19 -0.94 -17.36 6.36
N LEU A 20 -1.37 -16.16 6.70
CA LEU A 20 -1.18 -15.61 8.05
C LEU A 20 -2.00 -16.37 9.09
N SER A 21 -3.25 -16.72 8.77
CA SER A 21 -4.14 -17.48 9.67
C SER A 21 -3.65 -18.90 9.91
N ALA A 22 -2.89 -19.48 8.97
CA ALA A 22 -2.33 -20.82 9.14
C ALA A 22 -1.34 -20.88 10.33
N ILE A 23 -0.62 -19.79 10.60
CA ILE A 23 0.32 -19.68 11.72
C ILE A 23 -0.24 -18.92 12.92
N ASN A 24 -1.19 -18.02 12.72
CA ASN A 24 -1.87 -17.29 13.80
C ASN A 24 -3.35 -17.71 13.88
N LYS A 25 -3.62 -18.72 14.69
CA LYS A 25 -4.95 -19.31 14.87
C LYS A 25 -6.00 -18.32 15.41
N ASP A 26 -5.57 -17.24 16.05
CA ASP A 26 -6.46 -16.24 16.62
C ASP A 26 -6.95 -15.23 15.57
N LEU A 27 -6.34 -15.19 14.38
CA LEU A 27 -6.75 -14.31 13.31
C LEU A 27 -7.86 -14.95 12.47
N LYS A 28 -8.97 -14.23 12.30
CA LYS A 28 -10.12 -14.68 11.51
C LYS A 28 -10.52 -13.61 10.50
N PHE A 29 -10.41 -13.93 9.23
CA PHE A 29 -11.01 -13.12 8.17
C PHE A 29 -12.53 -13.32 8.16
N ILE A 30 -13.31 -12.23 8.31
CA ILE A 30 -14.76 -12.30 8.44
C ILE A 30 -15.53 -11.87 7.18
N GLY A 31 -14.87 -11.20 6.23
CA GLY A 31 -15.48 -10.79 4.96
C GLY A 31 -15.04 -9.40 4.50
N PHE A 32 -15.67 -8.96 3.44
CA PHE A 32 -15.39 -7.66 2.81
C PHE A 32 -16.40 -6.59 3.23
N LEU A 33 -15.95 -5.34 3.26
CA LEU A 33 -16.78 -4.14 3.34
C LEU A 33 -16.62 -3.35 2.03
N ASP A 34 -17.73 -3.02 1.38
CA ASP A 34 -17.69 -2.31 0.09
C ASP A 34 -18.91 -1.40 -0.05
N ASP A 35 -18.69 -0.13 -0.37
CA ASP A 35 -19.76 0.84 -0.56
C ASP A 35 -20.40 0.74 -1.96
N ASN A 36 -19.79 0.02 -2.92
CA ASN A 36 -20.30 -0.14 -4.27
C ASN A 36 -21.53 -1.07 -4.28
N PRO A 37 -22.74 -0.55 -4.60
CA PRO A 37 -23.96 -1.34 -4.58
C PRO A 37 -23.94 -2.53 -5.56
N ASN A 38 -23.17 -2.46 -6.63
CA ASN A 38 -23.07 -3.54 -7.61
C ASN A 38 -22.32 -4.77 -7.05
N ASN A 39 -21.67 -4.63 -5.89
CA ASN A 39 -20.93 -5.71 -5.26
C ASN A 39 -21.74 -6.43 -4.16
N ASN A 40 -22.86 -5.88 -3.70
CA ASN A 40 -23.58 -6.36 -2.51
C ASN A 40 -24.01 -7.84 -2.50
N SER A 41 -24.24 -8.44 -3.67
CA SER A 41 -24.58 -9.86 -3.82
C SER A 41 -23.42 -10.74 -4.25
N ARG A 42 -22.24 -10.14 -4.45
CA ARG A 42 -21.07 -10.82 -4.99
C ARG A 42 -20.37 -11.62 -3.90
N LYS A 43 -20.04 -12.87 -4.21
CA LYS A 43 -19.07 -13.64 -3.43
C LYS A 43 -17.71 -13.53 -4.13
N LEU A 44 -16.69 -13.18 -3.37
CA LEU A 44 -15.32 -13.11 -3.87
C LEU A 44 -14.55 -14.33 -3.32
N TYR A 45 -14.28 -15.30 -4.20
CA TYR A 45 -13.64 -16.57 -3.81
C TYR A 45 -14.32 -17.23 -2.58
N GLY A 46 -15.67 -17.32 -2.63
CA GLY A 46 -16.47 -17.89 -1.55
C GLY A 46 -16.74 -16.95 -0.36
N ASN A 47 -16.03 -15.84 -0.26
CA ASN A 47 -16.18 -14.90 0.85
C ASN A 47 -17.25 -13.85 0.58
N LYS A 48 -17.98 -13.46 1.62
CA LYS A 48 -19.13 -12.54 1.53
C LYS A 48 -18.68 -11.08 1.68
N ILE A 49 -19.45 -10.18 1.08
CA ILE A 49 -19.50 -8.78 1.48
C ILE A 49 -20.46 -8.69 2.66
N ILE A 50 -19.95 -8.32 3.83
CA ILE A 50 -20.70 -8.31 5.09
C ILE A 50 -21.38 -6.97 5.38
N GLY A 51 -21.08 -5.94 4.59
CA GLY A 51 -21.69 -4.62 4.72
C GLY A 51 -20.96 -3.52 3.97
N LYS A 52 -21.42 -2.30 4.18
CA LYS A 52 -20.77 -1.07 3.75
C LYS A 52 -19.72 -0.61 4.78
N LEU A 53 -18.92 0.38 4.45
CA LEU A 53 -17.87 0.91 5.34
C LEU A 53 -18.42 1.37 6.71
N ASN A 54 -19.63 1.92 6.74
CA ASN A 54 -20.26 2.40 7.96
C ASN A 54 -20.62 1.27 8.95
N TRP A 55 -20.57 0.00 8.53
CA TRP A 55 -20.74 -1.17 9.39
C TRP A 55 -19.77 -1.14 10.59
N ILE A 56 -18.55 -0.60 10.38
CA ILE A 56 -17.51 -0.44 11.42
C ILE A 56 -17.97 0.41 12.61
N LYS A 57 -18.92 1.34 12.42
CA LYS A 57 -19.45 2.15 13.53
C LYS A 57 -20.00 1.32 14.68
N HIS A 58 -20.52 0.15 14.37
CA HIS A 58 -21.16 -0.77 15.32
C HIS A 58 -20.31 -2.01 15.65
N HIS A 59 -19.09 -2.11 15.09
CA HIS A 59 -18.23 -3.29 15.25
C HIS A 59 -16.78 -2.86 15.57
N LYS A 60 -16.61 -2.19 16.73
CA LYS A 60 -15.35 -1.55 17.16
C LYS A 60 -14.22 -2.53 17.52
N ASP A 61 -14.56 -3.81 17.70
CA ASP A 61 -13.59 -4.86 18.01
C ASP A 61 -12.98 -5.49 16.75
N VAL A 62 -13.51 -5.15 15.56
CA VAL A 62 -13.01 -5.63 14.29
C VAL A 62 -11.90 -4.73 13.78
N TYR A 63 -10.81 -5.34 13.38
CA TYR A 63 -9.73 -4.66 12.65
C TYR A 63 -10.03 -4.60 11.16
N VAL A 64 -9.51 -3.58 10.48
CA VAL A 64 -9.71 -3.43 9.04
C VAL A 64 -8.38 -3.37 8.30
N ILE A 65 -8.36 -3.98 7.10
CA ILE A 65 -7.30 -3.84 6.11
C ILE A 65 -7.87 -3.05 4.95
N ASN A 66 -7.29 -1.89 4.64
CA ASN A 66 -7.68 -1.12 3.46
C ASN A 66 -6.99 -1.71 2.21
N SER A 67 -7.74 -2.39 1.35
CA SER A 67 -7.21 -3.02 0.12
C SER A 67 -7.36 -2.16 -1.13
N ILE A 68 -7.50 -0.85 -0.98
CA ILE A 68 -7.49 0.10 -2.10
C ILE A 68 -6.03 0.43 -2.43
N PHE A 69 -5.44 -0.25 -3.42
CA PHE A 69 -4.00 -0.21 -3.65
C PHE A 69 -3.57 0.77 -4.72
N ARG A 70 -4.25 0.80 -5.86
CA ARG A 70 -3.76 1.46 -7.08
C ARG A 70 -3.76 2.98 -7.07
N ASN A 71 -4.49 3.60 -6.15
CA ASN A 71 -4.57 5.05 -6.04
C ASN A 71 -4.31 5.45 -4.59
N PRO A 72 -3.13 5.98 -4.28
CA PRO A 72 -2.76 6.42 -2.94
C PRO A 72 -3.74 7.42 -2.34
N TYR A 73 -4.22 8.38 -3.14
CA TYR A 73 -5.19 9.37 -2.71
C TYR A 73 -6.54 8.75 -2.34
N SER A 74 -7.08 7.86 -3.20
CA SER A 74 -8.33 7.14 -2.88
C SER A 74 -8.18 6.29 -1.61
N ARG A 75 -6.99 5.70 -1.41
CA ARG A 75 -6.68 4.96 -0.19
C ARG A 75 -6.75 5.86 1.03
N GLU A 76 -6.17 7.04 0.96
CA GLU A 76 -6.25 8.02 2.04
C GLU A 76 -7.68 8.44 2.35
N GLN A 77 -8.47 8.84 1.35
CA GLN A 77 -9.86 9.27 1.54
C GLN A 77 -10.69 8.19 2.27
N VAL A 78 -10.53 6.93 1.88
CA VAL A 78 -11.19 5.82 2.54
C VAL A 78 -10.64 5.61 3.96
N THR A 79 -9.34 5.75 4.16
CA THR A 79 -8.72 5.66 5.49
C THR A 79 -9.26 6.73 6.44
N LEU A 80 -9.35 7.99 5.99
CA LEU A 80 -9.90 9.09 6.79
C LEU A 80 -11.36 8.83 7.18
N LYS A 81 -12.19 8.41 6.22
CA LYS A 81 -13.58 8.02 6.49
C LYS A 81 -13.69 6.88 7.51
N LEU A 82 -12.82 5.88 7.42
CA LEU A 82 -12.78 4.79 8.38
C LEU A 82 -12.32 5.23 9.77
N LYS A 83 -11.34 6.15 9.84
CA LYS A 83 -10.91 6.79 11.10
C LYS A 83 -12.08 7.54 11.77
N GLU A 84 -12.88 8.29 11.01
CA GLU A 84 -14.11 8.93 11.51
C GLU A 84 -15.13 7.92 12.05
N PHE A 85 -15.19 6.74 11.46
CA PHE A 85 -16.04 5.64 11.96
C PHE A 85 -15.41 4.93 13.16
N GLY A 86 -14.21 5.29 13.60
CA GLY A 86 -13.48 4.71 14.72
C GLY A 86 -12.89 3.34 14.42
N ALA A 87 -12.51 3.08 13.17
CA ALA A 87 -11.85 1.85 12.76
C ALA A 87 -10.47 1.70 13.40
N LYS A 88 -10.10 0.46 13.69
CA LYS A 88 -8.75 0.03 14.07
C LYS A 88 -8.09 -0.60 12.84
N PHE A 89 -6.92 -0.14 12.45
CA PHE A 89 -6.25 -0.69 11.27
C PHE A 89 -5.33 -1.84 11.64
N PHE A 90 -5.40 -2.89 10.85
CA PHE A 90 -4.50 -4.03 10.96
C PHE A 90 -3.28 -3.79 10.07
N THR A 91 -2.09 -3.79 10.64
CA THR A 91 -0.83 -3.79 9.89
C THR A 91 -0.54 -5.23 9.48
N PHE A 92 -0.70 -5.50 8.19
CA PHE A 92 -0.49 -6.82 7.64
C PHE A 92 0.97 -7.03 7.25
N ILE A 93 1.62 -8.02 7.83
CA ILE A 93 2.98 -8.44 7.46
C ILE A 93 2.95 -9.93 7.18
N HIS A 94 3.23 -10.30 5.93
CA HIS A 94 3.23 -11.72 5.56
C HIS A 94 4.35 -12.47 6.29
N PRO A 95 4.11 -13.71 6.75
CA PRO A 95 5.10 -14.50 7.51
C PRO A 95 6.43 -14.74 6.82
N SER A 96 6.45 -14.74 5.47
CA SER A 96 7.68 -14.89 4.69
C SER A 96 8.48 -13.60 4.51
N ALA A 97 7.99 -12.46 5.02
CA ALA A 97 8.72 -11.20 4.94
C ALA A 97 9.83 -11.14 6.00
N SER A 98 10.99 -10.59 5.61
CA SER A 98 12.10 -10.30 6.51
C SER A 98 12.11 -8.81 6.85
N TYR A 99 11.99 -8.45 8.15
CA TYR A 99 11.87 -7.04 8.58
C TYR A 99 12.41 -6.75 9.98
N LYS A 100 13.33 -7.58 10.46
CA LYS A 100 13.75 -7.62 11.88
C LYS A 100 14.14 -6.27 12.49
N TYR A 101 14.69 -5.35 11.75
CA TYR A 101 15.12 -4.02 12.23
C TYR A 101 14.49 -2.88 11.43
N ALA A 102 13.35 -3.14 10.82
CA ALA A 102 12.55 -2.13 10.14
C ALA A 102 11.39 -1.66 11.02
N SER A 103 10.94 -0.42 10.82
CA SER A 103 9.73 0.13 11.41
C SER A 103 8.62 0.20 10.35
N ILE A 104 7.41 -0.20 10.71
CA ILE A 104 6.28 -0.28 9.78
C ILE A 104 5.08 0.44 10.39
N GLY A 105 4.59 1.45 9.68
CA GLY A 105 3.45 2.27 10.10
C GLY A 105 2.12 1.52 10.06
N GLU A 106 1.16 2.01 10.84
CA GLU A 106 -0.16 1.42 11.01
C GLU A 106 -0.91 1.25 9.68
N GLY A 107 -1.61 0.13 9.53
CA GLY A 107 -2.43 -0.17 8.36
C GLY A 107 -1.64 -0.42 7.07
N SER A 108 -0.31 -0.53 7.16
CA SER A 108 0.52 -0.90 6.01
C SER A 108 0.41 -2.39 5.71
N ILE A 109 0.70 -2.75 4.47
CA ILE A 109 0.62 -4.12 3.97
C ILE A 109 1.96 -4.51 3.37
N ILE A 110 2.59 -5.52 3.95
CA ILE A 110 3.85 -6.11 3.47
C ILE A 110 3.55 -7.51 2.95
N CYS A 111 3.67 -7.71 1.66
CA CYS A 111 3.33 -8.97 1.00
C CYS A 111 4.45 -10.03 1.09
N ARG A 112 4.23 -11.18 0.42
CA ARG A 112 5.14 -12.33 0.45
C ARG A 112 6.55 -11.98 -0.02
N ASN A 113 7.55 -12.56 0.66
CA ASN A 113 8.96 -12.51 0.29
C ASN A 113 9.55 -11.09 0.18
N CYS A 114 8.95 -10.12 0.88
CA CYS A 114 9.56 -8.80 0.99
C CYS A 114 10.76 -8.85 1.94
N ILE A 115 11.80 -8.08 1.61
CA ILE A 115 12.98 -7.91 2.45
C ILE A 115 13.09 -6.42 2.79
N LEU A 116 12.96 -6.11 4.06
CA LEU A 116 13.17 -4.77 4.61
C LEU A 116 14.43 -4.84 5.47
N GLU A 117 15.51 -4.24 4.96
CA GLU A 117 16.81 -4.28 5.63
C GLU A 117 16.86 -3.38 6.88
N PRO A 118 17.89 -3.50 7.73
CA PRO A 118 18.02 -2.69 8.93
C PRO A 118 17.94 -1.17 8.65
N GLY A 119 17.24 -0.44 9.53
CA GLY A 119 17.07 1.00 9.42
C GLY A 119 15.98 1.46 8.44
N VAL A 120 15.31 0.54 7.74
CA VAL A 120 14.17 0.86 6.89
C VAL A 120 13.00 1.36 7.74
N SER A 121 12.36 2.43 7.30
CA SER A 121 11.09 2.91 7.85
C SER A 121 10.01 3.00 6.78
N ILE A 122 8.83 2.47 7.06
CA ILE A 122 7.65 2.51 6.20
C ILE A 122 6.57 3.33 6.91
N GLY A 123 6.07 4.38 6.25
CA GLY A 123 4.96 5.19 6.75
C GLY A 123 3.62 4.46 6.74
N GLU A 124 2.64 5.03 7.46
CA GLU A 124 1.30 4.43 7.60
C GLU A 124 0.62 4.19 6.24
N GLN A 125 -0.27 3.18 6.20
CA GLN A 125 -1.11 2.88 5.05
C GLN A 125 -0.37 2.64 3.73
N SER A 126 0.91 2.28 3.77
CA SER A 126 1.71 1.95 2.59
C SER A 126 1.57 0.48 2.22
N VAL A 127 1.70 0.17 0.94
CA VAL A 127 1.57 -1.19 0.39
C VAL A 127 2.85 -1.58 -0.31
N ILE A 128 3.48 -2.64 0.15
CA ILE A 128 4.69 -3.23 -0.43
C ILE A 128 4.33 -4.60 -0.97
N LEU A 129 4.32 -4.73 -2.29
CA LEU A 129 3.95 -5.98 -2.94
C LEU A 129 5.10 -6.99 -2.98
N HIS A 130 4.78 -8.19 -3.49
CA HIS A 130 5.61 -9.39 -3.42
C HIS A 130 7.03 -9.22 -3.95
N ASN A 131 7.98 -9.91 -3.34
CA ASN A 131 9.38 -10.02 -3.75
C ASN A 131 10.10 -8.65 -3.84
N THR A 132 9.64 -7.66 -3.09
CA THR A 132 10.24 -6.31 -3.08
C THR A 132 11.33 -6.25 -2.03
N VAL A 133 12.47 -5.67 -2.40
CA VAL A 133 13.61 -5.44 -1.53
C VAL A 133 13.75 -3.95 -1.27
N ILE A 134 13.79 -3.57 0.00
CA ILE A 134 14.10 -2.19 0.42
C ILE A 134 15.35 -2.25 1.28
N SER A 135 16.44 -1.71 0.74
CA SER A 135 17.75 -1.79 1.37
C SER A 135 17.91 -0.76 2.48
N HIS A 136 18.94 -0.98 3.27
CA HIS A 136 19.22 -0.35 4.55
C HIS A 136 19.05 1.18 4.56
N ASP A 137 18.62 1.71 5.70
CA ASP A 137 18.47 3.15 5.99
C ASP A 137 17.51 3.91 5.06
N SER A 138 16.75 3.21 4.21
CA SER A 138 15.76 3.85 3.32
C SER A 138 14.50 4.24 4.08
N LYS A 139 13.93 5.40 3.73
CA LYS A 139 12.71 5.94 4.34
C LYS A 139 11.61 6.04 3.29
N ILE A 140 10.50 5.37 3.56
CA ILE A 140 9.32 5.34 2.71
C ILE A 140 8.20 6.08 3.45
N GLY A 141 7.63 7.10 2.84
CA GLY A 141 6.54 7.89 3.40
C GLY A 141 5.21 7.12 3.50
N LYS A 142 4.14 7.87 3.70
CA LYS A 142 2.78 7.34 3.88
C LYS A 142 2.08 7.09 2.55
N TYR A 143 1.07 6.20 2.57
CA TYR A 143 0.20 5.94 1.43
C TYR A 143 0.94 5.56 0.15
N ASN A 144 2.14 5.01 0.25
CA ASN A 144 2.90 4.56 -0.91
C ASN A 144 2.36 3.24 -1.46
N PHE A 145 2.49 3.07 -2.77
CA PHE A 145 2.28 1.80 -3.45
C PHE A 145 3.57 1.37 -4.14
N ILE A 146 4.21 0.34 -3.62
CA ILE A 146 5.42 -0.25 -4.18
C ILE A 146 5.06 -1.60 -4.80
N GLY A 147 5.22 -1.70 -6.11
CA GLY A 147 4.84 -2.87 -6.92
C GLY A 147 5.67 -4.11 -6.65
N ASN A 148 5.33 -5.20 -7.36
CA ASN A 148 6.07 -6.45 -7.25
C ASN A 148 7.50 -6.32 -7.80
N ASN A 149 8.44 -7.06 -7.21
CA ASN A 149 9.83 -7.14 -7.69
C ASN A 149 10.53 -5.77 -7.81
N VAL A 150 10.18 -4.81 -6.96
CA VAL A 150 10.87 -3.52 -6.88
C VAL A 150 12.10 -3.67 -6.00
N THR A 151 13.19 -3.03 -6.41
CA THR A 151 14.41 -2.95 -5.60
C THR A 151 14.74 -1.50 -5.30
N ILE A 152 14.57 -1.10 -4.04
CA ILE A 152 14.97 0.20 -3.54
C ILE A 152 16.33 0.03 -2.84
N GLN A 153 17.37 0.59 -3.42
CA GLN A 153 18.74 0.53 -2.88
C GLN A 153 18.86 1.35 -1.59
N GLY A 154 20.02 1.23 -0.92
CA GLY A 154 20.21 1.84 0.40
C GLY A 154 20.10 3.37 0.41
N LYS A 155 19.61 3.90 1.55
CA LYS A 155 19.53 5.34 1.84
C LYS A 155 18.66 6.15 0.88
N ASN A 156 17.64 5.52 0.31
CA ASN A 156 16.67 6.23 -0.52
C ASN A 156 15.63 6.95 0.37
N LEU A 157 15.18 8.11 -0.09
CA LEU A 157 14.08 8.87 0.52
C LEU A 157 12.90 8.90 -0.45
N ILE A 158 11.83 8.21 -0.08
CA ILE A 158 10.59 8.16 -0.87
C ILE A 158 9.52 8.95 -0.11
N GLY A 159 9.03 10.02 -0.74
CA GLY A 159 7.98 10.87 -0.17
C GLY A 159 6.64 10.16 0.02
N ASP A 160 5.63 10.91 0.41
CA ASP A 160 4.27 10.39 0.57
C ASP A 160 3.58 10.19 -0.80
N TYR A 161 2.60 9.32 -0.89
CA TYR A 161 1.75 9.07 -2.08
C TYR A 161 2.52 8.68 -3.35
N VAL A 162 3.72 8.17 -3.24
CA VAL A 162 4.50 7.70 -4.38
C VAL A 162 4.01 6.34 -4.84
N THR A 163 3.92 6.17 -6.14
CA THR A 163 3.70 4.88 -6.79
C THR A 163 4.95 4.44 -7.53
N ILE A 164 5.53 3.32 -7.14
CA ILE A 164 6.63 2.67 -7.87
C ILE A 164 6.09 1.39 -8.48
N SER A 165 6.00 1.35 -9.81
CA SER A 165 5.45 0.19 -10.51
C SER A 165 6.42 -1.00 -10.53
N ALA A 166 5.88 -2.18 -10.81
CA ALA A 166 6.59 -3.46 -10.76
C ALA A 166 7.90 -3.47 -11.57
N GLY A 167 8.89 -4.18 -11.06
CA GLY A 167 10.19 -4.40 -11.69
C GLY A 167 11.13 -3.19 -11.70
N SER A 168 10.75 -2.08 -11.07
CA SER A 168 11.57 -0.87 -11.04
C SER A 168 12.69 -0.99 -10.00
N SER A 169 13.81 -0.27 -10.24
CA SER A 169 14.93 -0.22 -9.32
C SER A 169 15.49 1.18 -9.18
N THR A 170 16.04 1.49 -7.99
CA THR A 170 16.73 2.75 -7.72
C THR A 170 18.22 2.56 -7.58
N CYS A 171 19.01 3.60 -7.87
CA CYS A 171 20.36 3.72 -7.31
C CYS A 171 20.31 4.08 -5.82
N PRO A 172 21.40 3.88 -5.07
CA PRO A 172 21.50 4.37 -3.70
C PRO A 172 21.39 5.90 -3.62
N ASN A 173 20.90 6.41 -2.48
CA ASN A 173 20.80 7.85 -2.16
C ASN A 173 19.93 8.65 -3.16
N CYS A 174 18.93 8.02 -3.79
CA CYS A 174 17.95 8.73 -4.59
C CYS A 174 16.81 9.24 -3.72
N GLU A 175 16.26 10.38 -4.13
CA GLU A 175 15.04 10.95 -3.57
C GLU A 175 13.93 10.90 -4.62
N ILE A 176 12.78 10.31 -4.25
CA ILE A 176 11.57 10.34 -5.06
C ILE A 176 10.54 11.13 -4.29
N MET A 177 10.27 12.35 -4.77
CA MET A 177 9.40 13.29 -4.05
C MET A 177 7.93 12.90 -4.13
N GLU A 178 7.14 13.52 -3.26
CA GLU A 178 5.72 13.26 -3.05
C GLU A 178 4.89 13.18 -4.34
N GLY A 179 3.92 12.26 -4.37
CA GLY A 179 2.91 12.14 -5.44
C GLY A 179 3.45 11.66 -6.80
N SER A 180 4.72 11.25 -6.87
CA SER A 180 5.33 10.81 -8.12
C SER A 180 4.87 9.39 -8.49
N LEU A 181 4.78 9.14 -9.80
CA LEU A 181 4.44 7.84 -10.37
C LEU A 181 5.63 7.35 -11.21
N ILE A 182 6.18 6.22 -10.80
CA ILE A 182 7.28 5.55 -11.49
C ILE A 182 6.70 4.41 -12.33
N GLY A 183 6.94 4.47 -13.63
CA GLY A 183 6.48 3.47 -14.59
C GLY A 183 7.12 2.10 -14.37
N ILE A 184 6.51 1.08 -14.97
CA ILE A 184 6.99 -0.31 -14.87
C ILE A 184 8.42 -0.47 -15.42
N ASN A 185 9.24 -1.30 -14.77
CA ASN A 185 10.62 -1.58 -15.16
C ASN A 185 11.51 -0.32 -15.32
N SER A 186 11.25 0.72 -14.54
CA SER A 186 12.05 1.94 -14.58
C SER A 186 13.33 1.79 -13.76
N PHE A 187 14.42 2.34 -14.29
CA PHE A 187 15.68 2.50 -13.56
C PHE A 187 15.84 3.94 -13.11
N ILE A 188 15.85 4.18 -11.80
CA ILE A 188 15.93 5.49 -11.18
C ILE A 188 17.37 5.73 -10.71
N ASN A 189 18.10 6.59 -11.41
CA ASN A 189 19.49 6.93 -11.13
C ASN A 189 19.72 8.41 -10.78
N LYS A 190 18.64 9.12 -10.46
CA LYS A 190 18.64 10.52 -10.06
C LYS A 190 17.41 10.85 -9.25
N ASN A 191 17.42 11.97 -8.55
CA ASN A 191 16.27 12.48 -7.82
C ASN A 191 15.10 12.77 -8.75
N ILE A 192 13.90 12.41 -8.31
CA ILE A 192 12.64 12.63 -9.02
C ILE A 192 11.86 13.73 -8.30
N PRO A 193 11.57 14.85 -8.98
CA PRO A 193 10.77 15.93 -8.40
C PRO A 193 9.37 15.47 -8.02
N GLU A 194 8.69 16.27 -7.19
CA GLU A 194 7.33 15.98 -6.78
C GLU A 194 6.37 15.87 -7.99
N ARG A 195 5.37 14.97 -7.85
CA ARG A 195 4.24 14.87 -8.78
C ARG A 195 4.62 14.58 -10.23
N CYS A 196 5.78 13.97 -10.43
CA CYS A 196 6.26 13.59 -11.75
C CYS A 196 5.81 12.20 -12.16
N ILE A 197 5.65 11.99 -13.45
CA ILE A 197 5.49 10.66 -14.05
C ILE A 197 6.78 10.31 -14.77
N LEU A 198 7.47 9.27 -14.27
CA LEU A 198 8.63 8.68 -14.91
C LEU A 198 8.19 7.52 -15.78
N GLY A 199 8.46 7.60 -17.08
CA GLY A 199 8.11 6.54 -18.03
C GLY A 199 9.02 5.32 -17.97
N SER A 200 8.58 4.24 -18.60
CA SER A 200 9.36 2.99 -18.76
C SER A 200 10.61 3.19 -19.62
N PRO A 201 11.56 2.24 -19.63
CA PRO A 201 12.85 2.39 -20.29
C PRO A 201 12.80 2.91 -21.75
N PRO A 202 13.70 3.82 -22.12
CA PRO A 202 14.60 4.56 -21.22
C PRO A 202 13.81 5.49 -20.30
N SER A 203 14.12 5.46 -18.98
CA SER A 203 13.38 6.24 -17.99
C SER A 203 13.46 7.74 -18.28
N ARG A 204 12.33 8.38 -18.48
CA ARG A 204 12.20 9.82 -18.72
C ARG A 204 10.95 10.38 -18.07
N ILE A 205 11.00 11.63 -17.66
CA ILE A 205 9.80 12.34 -17.19
C ILE A 205 8.92 12.60 -18.41
N ILE A 206 7.69 12.12 -18.38
CA ILE A 206 6.72 12.28 -19.48
C ILE A 206 5.88 13.54 -19.26
N LYS A 207 5.36 13.70 -18.02
CA LYS A 207 4.53 14.84 -17.65
C LYS A 207 4.34 14.90 -16.12
N THR A 208 3.77 16.00 -15.64
CA THR A 208 3.30 16.13 -14.26
C THR A 208 2.10 15.22 -14.00
N ASN A 209 2.04 14.61 -12.82
CA ASN A 209 0.92 13.75 -12.44
C ASN A 209 -0.33 14.59 -12.08
N GLN A 210 -1.24 14.74 -13.05
CA GLN A 210 -2.49 15.50 -12.88
C GLN A 210 -3.61 14.74 -12.13
N LYS A 211 -3.40 13.47 -11.79
CA LYS A 211 -4.39 12.67 -11.02
C LYS A 211 -4.39 12.98 -9.53
N PHE A 212 -3.55 13.89 -9.08
CA PHE A 212 -3.55 14.41 -7.72
C PHE A 212 -4.50 15.60 -7.64
N PRO A 213 -5.68 15.47 -7.02
CA PRO A 213 -6.70 16.53 -7.00
C PRO A 213 -6.23 17.83 -6.34
N GLU A 214 -5.31 17.73 -5.37
CA GLU A 214 -4.77 18.89 -4.67
C GLU A 214 -3.85 19.77 -5.53
N LEU A 215 -3.36 19.23 -6.65
CA LEU A 215 -2.54 19.98 -7.61
C LEU A 215 -3.29 21.14 -8.27
N ASN A 216 -4.59 21.00 -8.43
CA ASN A 216 -5.41 22.05 -9.04
C ASN A 216 -5.59 23.27 -8.13
N LYS A 217 -5.20 23.21 -6.85
CA LYS A 217 -5.22 24.36 -5.93
C LYS A 217 -4.00 25.27 -6.05
N TYR A 218 -2.93 24.81 -6.72
CA TYR A 218 -1.65 25.53 -6.80
C TYR A 218 -1.21 25.86 -8.23
N ILE A 219 -2.04 25.59 -9.24
CA ILE A 219 -1.77 25.89 -10.66
C ILE A 219 -2.81 26.93 -11.17
N ASN A 220 -3.07 27.97 -10.37
CA ASN A 220 -3.76 29.20 -10.81
C ASN A 220 -2.80 30.39 -10.63
#